data_e01e652b88dbb4d535add08d3178ef84
#
_entry.id   e01e652b88dbb4d535add08d3178ef84
#
_cell.length_a   1.000
_cell.length_b   1.000
_cell.length_c   1.000
_cell.angle_alpha   90.00
_cell.angle_beta   90.00
_cell.angle_gamma   90.00
#
_symmetry.space_group_name_H-M   'P 1'
#
loop_
_entity.id
_entity.type
_entity.pdbx_description
1 polymer ?
#
loop_
_entity_poly.entity_id
_entity_poly.type
_entity_poly.pdbx_seq_one_letter_code
_entity_poly.pdbx_strand_id
1 'polypeptide(L)'
;MAKTPSAEPRKFELPAGYDGLAEARRLLRAIRAGSLATIDPSGAPFASLINVATAFDGAPLLLMSGLSAHTQYLLKDPRASILLAETGKGDPLAHPRLTVSGHARQLEGAERLAARTRFLARHPKSALYADFGDFSFWRVEVERGHLNGGFAKAATYSGAELLLDISGALALAEAEEGALAHMNEDHAEALALYAEKLCGAPKGRWRASGIDPEGMDLALGDQTARLVFPSPLHGPGDLRDCLVALAAKARA
;
A
#
# COMPACT_ATOMS: atom_id res chain seq x y z
N MET A 1 -20.51 0.88 -38.72
CA MET A 1 -19.45 0.87 -37.72
C MET A 1 -19.30 -0.55 -37.20
N ALA A 2 -18.24 -1.24 -37.60
CA ALA A 2 -17.97 -2.60 -37.15
C ALA A 2 -17.48 -2.57 -35.69
N LYS A 3 -18.15 -3.30 -34.79
CA LYS A 3 -17.66 -3.54 -33.42
C LYS A 3 -16.36 -4.35 -33.51
N THR A 4 -15.25 -3.74 -33.16
CA THR A 4 -13.99 -4.46 -32.92
C THR A 4 -14.25 -5.46 -31.78
N PRO A 5 -13.99 -6.75 -31.93
CA PRO A 5 -14.14 -7.70 -30.84
C PRO A 5 -13.13 -7.33 -29.75
N SER A 6 -13.62 -7.12 -28.53
CA SER A 6 -12.76 -7.00 -27.35
C SER A 6 -12.08 -8.36 -27.15
N ALA A 7 -10.82 -8.45 -27.52
CA ALA A 7 -10.01 -9.62 -27.19
C ALA A 7 -9.90 -9.68 -25.68
N GLU A 8 -10.45 -10.73 -25.07
CA GLU A 8 -10.23 -11.00 -23.65
C GLU A 8 -8.72 -11.10 -23.41
N PRO A 9 -8.20 -10.46 -22.33
CA PRO A 9 -6.79 -10.56 -22.02
C PRO A 9 -6.43 -12.02 -21.81
N ARG A 10 -5.39 -12.49 -22.52
CA ARG A 10 -4.88 -13.86 -22.35
C ARG A 10 -4.54 -14.08 -20.88
N LYS A 11 -5.19 -15.05 -20.24
CA LYS A 11 -4.80 -15.53 -18.92
C LYS A 11 -3.49 -16.31 -19.10
N PHE A 12 -2.39 -15.75 -18.62
CA PHE A 12 -1.13 -16.49 -18.51
C PHE A 12 -1.21 -17.36 -17.26
N GLU A 13 -0.87 -18.63 -17.37
CA GLU A 13 -0.67 -19.48 -16.20
C GLU A 13 0.61 -19.05 -15.49
N LEU A 14 0.50 -18.77 -14.19
CA LEU A 14 1.63 -18.41 -13.36
C LEU A 14 2.53 -19.65 -13.14
N PRO A 15 3.85 -19.50 -12.98
CA PRO A 15 4.73 -20.60 -12.67
C PRO A 15 4.30 -21.34 -11.40
N ALA A 16 4.47 -22.64 -11.36
CA ALA A 16 4.16 -23.46 -10.19
C ALA A 16 4.89 -22.93 -8.94
N GLY A 17 4.16 -22.75 -7.83
CA GLY A 17 4.69 -22.25 -6.58
C GLY A 17 4.84 -20.71 -6.50
N TYR A 18 4.50 -19.95 -7.56
CA TYR A 18 4.50 -18.50 -7.51
C TYR A 18 3.12 -17.97 -7.12
N ASP A 19 3.03 -17.37 -5.94
CA ASP A 19 1.81 -16.71 -5.46
C ASP A 19 1.79 -15.26 -5.96
N GLY A 20 1.17 -15.05 -7.12
CA GLY A 20 1.06 -13.73 -7.73
C GLY A 20 0.15 -12.78 -6.95
N LEU A 21 -0.87 -13.30 -6.23
CA LEU A 21 -1.74 -12.44 -5.43
C LEU A 21 -1.02 -11.90 -4.19
N ALA A 22 -0.29 -12.76 -3.48
CA ALA A 22 0.55 -12.32 -2.37
C ALA A 22 1.61 -11.30 -2.82
N GLU A 23 2.23 -11.51 -3.99
CA GLU A 23 3.19 -10.55 -4.55
C GLU A 23 2.53 -9.20 -4.92
N ALA A 24 1.35 -9.22 -5.53
CA ALA A 24 0.60 -8.00 -5.83
C ALA A 24 0.22 -7.21 -4.56
N ARG A 25 -0.26 -7.89 -3.52
CA ARG A 25 -0.56 -7.30 -2.21
C ARG A 25 0.70 -6.76 -1.53
N ARG A 26 1.83 -7.48 -1.64
CA ARG A 26 3.12 -7.02 -1.13
C ARG A 26 3.54 -5.71 -1.78
N LEU A 27 3.51 -5.62 -3.12
CA LEU A 27 3.86 -4.40 -3.86
C LEU A 27 2.94 -3.23 -3.48
N LEU A 28 1.64 -3.47 -3.41
CA LEU A 28 0.65 -2.45 -3.04
C LEU A 28 0.98 -1.82 -1.68
N ARG A 29 1.47 -2.61 -0.73
CA ARG A 29 1.82 -2.13 0.61
C ARG A 29 3.27 -1.67 0.76
N ALA A 30 4.21 -2.24 0.01
CA ALA A 30 5.63 -1.92 0.16
C ALA A 30 6.05 -0.63 -0.54
N ILE A 31 5.48 -0.33 -1.72
CA ILE A 31 5.92 0.80 -2.55
C ILE A 31 5.38 2.12 -1.99
N ARG A 32 6.30 3.08 -1.77
CA ARG A 32 6.00 4.39 -1.13
C ARG A 32 5.72 5.51 -2.13
N ALA A 33 6.12 5.35 -3.38
CA ALA A 33 5.92 6.34 -4.43
C ALA A 33 5.55 5.63 -5.73
N GLY A 34 4.71 6.25 -6.53
CA GLY A 34 4.25 5.68 -7.78
C GLY A 34 3.96 6.73 -8.83
N SER A 35 3.81 6.28 -10.06
CA SER A 35 3.35 7.13 -11.15
C SER A 35 1.83 7.09 -11.21
N LEU A 36 1.19 8.22 -10.91
CA LEU A 36 -0.25 8.43 -11.03
C LEU A 36 -0.57 8.86 -12.46
N ALA A 37 -1.42 8.13 -13.13
CA ALA A 37 -2.01 8.50 -14.41
C ALA A 37 -3.45 9.01 -14.19
N THR A 38 -3.76 10.15 -14.81
CA THR A 38 -5.06 10.81 -14.80
C THR A 38 -5.42 11.22 -16.23
N ILE A 39 -6.63 11.68 -16.46
CA ILE A 39 -7.12 12.14 -17.77
C ILE A 39 -7.23 13.67 -17.73
N ASP A 40 -6.54 14.35 -18.62
CA ASP A 40 -6.63 15.79 -18.74
C ASP A 40 -7.96 16.24 -19.38
N PRO A 41 -8.30 17.55 -19.38
CA PRO A 41 -9.54 18.04 -19.95
C PRO A 41 -9.71 17.81 -21.46
N SER A 42 -8.64 17.50 -22.19
CA SER A 42 -8.69 17.12 -23.60
C SER A 42 -8.95 15.63 -23.83
N GLY A 43 -8.96 14.83 -22.76
CA GLY A 43 -9.05 13.38 -22.81
C GLY A 43 -7.69 12.67 -22.97
N ALA A 44 -6.58 13.42 -22.93
CA ALA A 44 -5.26 12.84 -23.01
C ALA A 44 -4.78 12.29 -21.64
N PRO A 45 -4.00 11.18 -21.63
CA PRO A 45 -3.40 10.67 -20.41
C PRO A 45 -2.30 11.61 -19.90
N PHE A 46 -2.29 11.86 -18.60
CA PHE A 46 -1.27 12.64 -17.91
C PHE A 46 -0.67 11.81 -16.77
N ALA A 47 0.65 11.77 -16.66
CA ALA A 47 1.37 11.05 -15.62
C ALA A 47 2.15 11.99 -14.71
N SER A 48 2.13 11.72 -13.41
CA SER A 48 2.87 12.48 -12.39
C SER A 48 3.38 11.54 -11.28
N LEU A 49 4.42 11.96 -10.60
CA LEU A 49 4.95 11.21 -9.44
C LEU A 49 4.18 11.61 -8.18
N ILE A 50 3.77 10.62 -7.38
CA ILE A 50 3.06 10.83 -6.12
C ILE A 50 3.61 9.94 -5.01
N ASN A 51 3.48 10.39 -3.76
CA ASN A 51 3.65 9.52 -2.59
C ASN A 51 2.39 8.68 -2.36
N VAL A 52 2.59 7.42 -1.95
CA VAL A 52 1.52 6.46 -1.71
C VAL A 52 1.65 5.87 -0.30
N ALA A 53 0.56 5.88 0.43
CA ALA A 53 0.35 5.04 1.61
C ALA A 53 -0.82 4.10 1.33
N THR A 54 -1.19 3.26 2.30
CA THR A 54 -2.36 2.38 2.17
C THR A 54 -3.33 2.56 3.33
N ALA A 55 -4.60 2.47 3.05
CA ALA A 55 -5.65 2.32 4.05
C ALA A 55 -5.53 0.96 4.75
N PHE A 56 -6.32 0.74 5.79
CA PHE A 56 -6.29 -0.50 6.57
C PHE A 56 -6.60 -1.74 5.71
N ASP A 57 -7.49 -1.61 4.75
CA ASP A 57 -7.82 -2.66 3.77
C ASP A 57 -6.81 -2.78 2.61
N GLY A 58 -5.84 -1.88 2.51
CA GLY A 58 -4.82 -1.87 1.48
C GLY A 58 -5.06 -0.91 0.31
N ALA A 59 -6.20 -0.22 0.25
CA ALA A 59 -6.45 0.74 -0.83
C ALA A 59 -5.44 1.90 -0.80
N PRO A 60 -4.96 2.38 -1.96
CA PRO A 60 -4.01 3.49 -2.01
C PRO A 60 -4.56 4.78 -1.43
N LEU A 61 -3.76 5.41 -0.57
CA LEU A 61 -4.00 6.74 0.00
C LEU A 61 -3.00 7.73 -0.59
N LEU A 62 -3.48 8.89 -1.00
CA LEU A 62 -2.69 9.96 -1.59
C LEU A 62 -2.90 11.25 -0.80
N LEU A 63 -1.88 12.11 -0.75
CA LEU A 63 -1.96 13.47 -0.24
C LEU A 63 -1.57 14.40 -1.37
N MET A 64 -2.49 15.23 -1.84
CA MET A 64 -2.31 16.03 -3.05
C MET A 64 -2.77 17.48 -2.83
N SER A 65 -1.99 18.43 -3.40
CA SER A 65 -2.39 19.84 -3.44
C SER A 65 -3.47 20.06 -4.47
N GLY A 66 -4.48 20.85 -4.13
CA GLY A 66 -5.50 21.33 -5.06
C GLY A 66 -4.95 22.18 -6.21
N LEU A 67 -3.71 22.70 -6.07
CA LEU A 67 -3.05 23.48 -7.12
C LEU A 67 -2.37 22.59 -8.18
N SER A 68 -2.21 21.30 -7.91
CA SER A 68 -1.54 20.39 -8.85
C SER A 68 -2.46 19.97 -9.99
N ALA A 69 -1.89 19.81 -11.19
CA ALA A 69 -2.63 19.43 -12.40
C ALA A 69 -3.41 18.12 -12.21
N HIS A 70 -2.76 17.08 -11.64
CA HIS A 70 -3.41 15.79 -11.41
C HIS A 70 -4.65 15.91 -10.53
N THR A 71 -4.63 16.75 -9.49
CA THR A 71 -5.80 16.98 -8.63
C THR A 71 -6.93 17.65 -9.40
N GLN A 72 -6.61 18.69 -10.18
CA GLN A 72 -7.59 19.38 -11.01
C GLN A 72 -8.23 18.46 -12.07
N TYR A 73 -7.47 17.48 -12.57
CA TYR A 73 -7.98 16.48 -13.51
C TYR A 73 -8.90 15.48 -12.82
N LEU A 74 -8.49 14.97 -11.66
CA LEU A 74 -9.30 14.01 -10.86
C LEU A 74 -10.64 14.60 -10.38
N LEU A 75 -10.70 15.90 -10.12
CA LEU A 75 -11.96 16.59 -9.79
C LEU A 75 -12.96 16.58 -10.96
N LYS A 76 -12.48 16.45 -12.22
CA LYS A 76 -13.32 16.40 -13.43
C LYS A 76 -13.56 14.98 -13.90
N ASP A 77 -12.56 14.13 -13.82
CA ASP A 77 -12.61 12.72 -14.20
C ASP A 77 -11.88 11.88 -13.16
N PRO A 78 -12.61 11.17 -12.29
CA PRO A 78 -12.01 10.47 -11.16
C PRO A 78 -11.22 9.21 -11.55
N ARG A 79 -11.19 8.82 -12.82
CA ARG A 79 -10.43 7.65 -13.27
C ARG A 79 -8.96 7.84 -13.02
N ALA A 80 -8.36 6.87 -12.33
CA ALA A 80 -6.96 6.89 -11.94
C ALA A 80 -6.30 5.54 -12.18
N SER A 81 -5.01 5.58 -12.48
CA SER A 81 -4.16 4.40 -12.47
C SER A 81 -2.83 4.73 -11.80
N ILE A 82 -2.34 3.83 -10.93
CA ILE A 82 -1.07 4.01 -10.24
C ILE A 82 -0.15 2.84 -10.59
N LEU A 83 1.03 3.15 -11.14
CA LEU A 83 2.11 2.19 -11.30
C LEU A 83 2.98 2.20 -10.04
N LEU A 84 3.02 1.07 -9.35
CA LEU A 84 3.87 0.78 -8.19
C LEU A 84 4.97 -0.17 -8.66
N ALA A 85 6.20 0.30 -8.77
CA ALA A 85 7.32 -0.48 -9.27
C ALA A 85 8.41 -0.62 -8.19
N GLU A 86 8.88 -1.83 -8.00
CA GLU A 86 10.08 -2.08 -7.23
C GLU A 86 11.31 -1.62 -8.03
N THR A 87 12.24 -0.98 -7.35
CA THR A 87 13.48 -0.50 -7.96
C THR A 87 14.67 -1.22 -7.36
N GLY A 88 15.69 -1.47 -8.17
CA GLY A 88 16.89 -2.19 -7.73
C GLY A 88 18.01 -2.07 -8.74
N LYS A 89 19.05 -2.87 -8.55
CA LYS A 89 20.17 -2.95 -9.49
C LYS A 89 19.76 -3.79 -10.72
N GLY A 90 20.34 -3.48 -11.87
CA GLY A 90 20.15 -4.24 -13.12
C GLY A 90 19.01 -3.68 -13.97
N ASP A 91 18.38 -4.57 -14.75
CA ASP A 91 17.29 -4.21 -15.66
C ASP A 91 16.02 -3.84 -14.85
N PRO A 92 15.48 -2.62 -14.99
CA PRO A 92 14.24 -2.22 -14.31
C PRO A 92 13.06 -3.14 -14.62
N LEU A 93 13.01 -3.77 -15.79
CA LEU A 93 11.93 -4.67 -16.19
C LEU A 93 12.00 -6.04 -15.55
N ALA A 94 13.14 -6.41 -14.96
CA ALA A 94 13.30 -7.64 -14.18
C ALA A 94 12.63 -7.55 -12.80
N HIS A 95 12.40 -6.31 -12.31
CA HIS A 95 11.78 -6.09 -11.01
C HIS A 95 10.25 -6.16 -11.10
N PRO A 96 9.59 -6.68 -10.04
CA PRO A 96 8.15 -6.75 -10.01
C PRO A 96 7.50 -5.37 -9.93
N ARG A 97 6.33 -5.23 -10.56
CA ARG A 97 5.54 -4.02 -10.58
C ARG A 97 4.04 -4.34 -10.63
N LEU A 98 3.26 -3.48 -10.02
CA LEU A 98 1.80 -3.56 -9.97
C LEU A 98 1.21 -2.27 -10.51
N THR A 99 0.31 -2.37 -11.48
CA THR A 99 -0.54 -1.25 -11.87
C THR A 99 -1.92 -1.47 -11.25
N VAL A 100 -2.38 -0.55 -10.40
CA VAL A 100 -3.76 -0.55 -9.91
C VAL A 100 -4.56 0.51 -10.65
N SER A 101 -5.81 0.20 -10.98
CA SER A 101 -6.73 1.11 -11.68
C SER A 101 -8.06 1.15 -10.96
N GLY A 102 -8.71 2.32 -10.98
CA GLY A 102 -10.01 2.55 -10.35
C GLY A 102 -10.37 4.02 -10.35
N HIS A 103 -11.09 4.46 -9.34
CA HIS A 103 -11.55 5.84 -9.20
C HIS A 103 -10.97 6.48 -7.94
N ALA A 104 -10.39 7.67 -8.09
CA ALA A 104 -9.90 8.45 -6.96
C ALA A 104 -11.03 9.30 -6.39
N ARG A 105 -11.19 9.30 -5.07
CA ARG A 105 -12.11 10.20 -4.35
C ARG A 105 -11.41 10.93 -3.22
N GLN A 106 -11.83 12.15 -3.00
CA GLN A 106 -11.38 12.94 -1.85
C GLN A 106 -12.02 12.39 -0.57
N LEU A 107 -11.26 12.42 0.53
CA LEU A 107 -11.71 11.93 1.82
C LEU A 107 -12.12 13.08 2.74
N GLU A 108 -13.18 12.86 3.52
CA GLU A 108 -13.73 13.81 4.48
C GLU A 108 -13.99 13.15 5.85
N GLY A 109 -14.24 13.96 6.87
CA GLY A 109 -14.64 13.48 8.19
C GLY A 109 -13.69 12.45 8.80
N ALA A 110 -14.23 11.36 9.32
CA ALA A 110 -13.48 10.30 9.98
C ALA A 110 -12.53 9.56 9.03
N GLU A 111 -12.92 9.35 7.76
CA GLU A 111 -12.05 8.71 6.77
C GLU A 111 -10.79 9.55 6.49
N ARG A 112 -10.94 10.89 6.40
CA ARG A 112 -9.80 11.80 6.24
C ARG A 112 -8.85 11.71 7.43
N LEU A 113 -9.36 11.64 8.66
CA LEU A 113 -8.53 11.53 9.86
C LEU A 113 -7.75 10.20 9.89
N ALA A 114 -8.40 9.08 9.63
CA ALA A 114 -7.75 7.77 9.54
C ALA A 114 -6.68 7.75 8.44
N ALA A 115 -6.99 8.28 7.25
CA ALA A 115 -6.03 8.37 6.15
C ALA A 115 -4.83 9.26 6.51
N ARG A 116 -5.06 10.39 7.19
CA ARG A 116 -4.00 11.29 7.66
C ARG A 116 -3.04 10.58 8.62
N THR A 117 -3.56 9.88 9.62
CA THR A 117 -2.75 9.11 10.58
C THR A 117 -1.85 8.11 9.86
N ARG A 118 -2.42 7.26 9.02
CA ARG A 118 -1.67 6.23 8.26
C ARG A 118 -0.69 6.85 7.27
N PHE A 119 -1.09 7.87 6.52
CA PHE A 119 -0.24 8.52 5.54
C PHE A 119 0.98 9.19 6.20
N LEU A 120 0.79 9.92 7.29
CA LEU A 120 1.88 10.59 8.01
C LEU A 120 2.79 9.60 8.76
N ALA A 121 2.24 8.49 9.25
CA ALA A 121 3.06 7.40 9.79
C ALA A 121 4.04 6.85 8.75
N ARG A 122 3.62 6.76 7.48
CA ARG A 122 4.45 6.28 6.37
C ARG A 122 5.34 7.38 5.79
N HIS A 123 4.85 8.62 5.70
CA HIS A 123 5.51 9.78 5.12
C HIS A 123 5.63 10.94 6.13
N PRO A 124 6.48 10.83 7.18
CA PRO A 124 6.52 11.82 8.26
C PRO A 124 6.84 13.25 7.78
N LYS A 125 7.64 13.39 6.72
CA LYS A 125 7.98 14.70 6.13
C LYS A 125 6.76 15.43 5.57
N SER A 126 5.70 14.69 5.22
CA SER A 126 4.45 15.30 4.71
C SER A 126 3.68 16.08 5.79
N ALA A 127 3.98 15.89 7.07
CA ALA A 127 3.40 16.68 8.16
C ALA A 127 3.66 18.19 8.01
N LEU A 128 4.71 18.57 7.27
CA LEU A 128 5.05 19.97 7.01
C LEU A 128 3.98 20.71 6.19
N TYR A 129 3.19 20.00 5.39
CA TYR A 129 2.21 20.59 4.48
C TYR A 129 0.83 19.91 4.46
N ALA A 130 0.68 18.78 5.15
CA ALA A 130 -0.56 17.99 5.15
C ALA A 130 -1.80 18.77 5.61
N ASP A 131 -1.60 19.78 6.45
CA ASP A 131 -2.67 20.62 7.03
C ASP A 131 -2.81 21.99 6.33
N PHE A 132 -2.12 22.20 5.20
CA PHE A 132 -2.35 23.41 4.38
C PHE A 132 -3.72 23.33 3.71
N GLY A 133 -4.39 24.47 3.59
CA GLY A 133 -5.78 24.54 3.13
C GLY A 133 -6.04 24.05 1.70
N ASP A 134 -4.99 23.95 0.88
CA ASP A 134 -5.05 23.42 -0.48
C ASP A 134 -4.72 21.91 -0.57
N PHE A 135 -4.27 21.28 0.54
CA PHE A 135 -3.97 19.84 0.55
C PHE A 135 -5.16 19.01 1.01
N SER A 136 -5.38 17.90 0.34
CA SER A 136 -6.43 16.94 0.68
C SER A 136 -5.96 15.51 0.57
N PHE A 137 -6.56 14.64 1.39
CA PHE A 137 -6.34 13.20 1.35
C PHE A 137 -7.33 12.56 0.37
N TRP A 138 -6.83 11.62 -0.41
CA TRP A 138 -7.58 10.89 -1.43
C TRP A 138 -7.41 9.39 -1.23
N ARG A 139 -8.41 8.64 -1.63
CA ARG A 139 -8.38 7.18 -1.71
C ARG A 139 -8.66 6.76 -3.14
N VAL A 140 -7.96 5.74 -3.62
CA VAL A 140 -8.29 5.09 -4.87
C VAL A 140 -9.14 3.86 -4.58
N GLU A 141 -10.38 3.88 -5.04
CA GLU A 141 -11.27 2.72 -5.03
C GLU A 141 -10.81 1.77 -6.14
N VAL A 142 -10.10 0.73 -5.74
CA VAL A 142 -9.43 -0.18 -6.68
C VAL A 142 -10.44 -1.10 -7.33
N GLU A 143 -10.53 -1.07 -8.65
CA GLU A 143 -11.35 -1.98 -9.44
C GLU A 143 -10.56 -3.22 -9.90
N ARG A 144 -9.28 -3.01 -10.24
CA ARG A 144 -8.39 -4.07 -10.69
C ARG A 144 -6.93 -3.70 -10.48
N GLY A 145 -6.08 -4.74 -10.44
CA GLY A 145 -4.64 -4.60 -10.50
C GLY A 145 -4.02 -5.56 -11.49
N HIS A 146 -3.01 -5.08 -12.20
CA HIS A 146 -2.22 -5.86 -13.14
C HIS A 146 -0.81 -6.02 -12.60
N LEU A 147 -0.49 -7.24 -12.17
CA LEU A 147 0.85 -7.63 -11.73
C LEU A 147 1.71 -7.99 -12.94
N ASN A 148 2.95 -7.51 -12.93
CA ASN A 148 4.03 -8.06 -13.71
C ASN A 148 5.20 -8.35 -12.75
N GLY A 149 5.34 -9.61 -12.36
CA GLY A 149 6.36 -10.11 -11.42
C GLY A 149 7.68 -10.49 -12.07
N GLY A 150 7.92 -10.05 -13.31
CA GLY A 150 9.04 -10.45 -14.15
C GLY A 150 8.62 -11.42 -15.26
N PHE A 151 9.59 -12.08 -15.88
CA PHE A 151 9.33 -12.95 -17.04
C PHE A 151 8.34 -14.07 -16.69
N ALA A 152 7.29 -14.23 -17.52
CA ALA A 152 6.21 -15.21 -17.38
C ALA A 152 5.39 -15.10 -16.07
N LYS A 153 5.43 -13.97 -15.34
CA LYS A 153 4.74 -13.76 -14.05
C LYS A 153 3.76 -12.60 -14.14
N ALA A 154 2.88 -12.60 -15.13
CA ALA A 154 1.85 -11.58 -15.30
C ALA A 154 0.47 -12.13 -14.92
N ALA A 155 -0.27 -11.36 -14.11
CA ALA A 155 -1.63 -11.70 -13.70
C ALA A 155 -2.47 -10.44 -13.49
N THR A 156 -3.78 -10.58 -13.59
CA THR A 156 -4.74 -9.51 -13.30
C THR A 156 -5.70 -9.99 -12.20
N TYR A 157 -5.90 -9.14 -11.22
CA TYR A 157 -6.77 -9.38 -10.07
C TYR A 157 -7.84 -8.28 -10.01
N SER A 158 -9.02 -8.63 -9.54
CA SER A 158 -10.05 -7.66 -9.17
C SER A 158 -9.66 -6.88 -7.92
N GLY A 159 -10.31 -5.73 -7.69
CA GLY A 159 -10.13 -4.97 -6.45
C GLY A 159 -10.49 -5.80 -5.21
N ALA A 160 -11.54 -6.62 -5.29
CA ALA A 160 -11.95 -7.50 -4.19
C ALA A 160 -10.92 -8.60 -3.85
N GLU A 161 -10.12 -9.05 -4.82
CA GLU A 161 -9.00 -9.97 -4.55
C GLU A 161 -7.79 -9.25 -3.97
N LEU A 162 -7.53 -8.01 -4.38
CA LEU A 162 -6.36 -7.24 -3.93
C LEU A 162 -6.54 -6.63 -2.54
N LEU A 163 -7.73 -6.12 -2.23
CA LEU A 163 -8.03 -5.48 -0.96
C LEU A 163 -8.49 -6.52 0.06
N LEU A 164 -8.31 -6.20 1.34
CA LEU A 164 -8.74 -7.06 2.43
C LEU A 164 -10.21 -6.84 2.77
N ASP A 165 -10.96 -7.91 3.01
CA ASP A 165 -12.21 -7.81 3.75
C ASP A 165 -11.87 -7.57 5.23
N ILE A 166 -12.15 -6.37 5.68
CA ILE A 166 -11.86 -5.92 7.06
C ILE A 166 -13.06 -6.05 8.00
N SER A 167 -14.18 -6.60 7.55
CA SER A 167 -15.42 -6.69 8.34
C SER A 167 -15.23 -7.45 9.66
N GLY A 168 -14.35 -8.46 9.66
CA GLY A 168 -13.97 -9.22 10.85
C GLY A 168 -12.85 -8.61 11.69
N ALA A 169 -12.28 -7.45 11.31
CA ALA A 169 -11.08 -6.88 11.94
C ALA A 169 -11.25 -5.43 12.38
N LEU A 170 -12.48 -4.95 12.57
CA LEU A 170 -12.75 -3.57 12.98
C LEU A 170 -12.14 -3.24 14.34
N ALA A 171 -12.16 -4.18 15.30
CA ALA A 171 -11.52 -3.99 16.59
C ALA A 171 -9.99 -3.81 16.48
N LEU A 172 -9.35 -4.46 15.51
CA LEU A 172 -7.93 -4.27 15.22
C LEU A 172 -7.68 -2.89 14.61
N ALA A 173 -8.56 -2.44 13.71
CA ALA A 173 -8.47 -1.12 13.09
C ALA A 173 -8.59 0.01 14.12
N GLU A 174 -9.52 -0.11 15.07
CA GLU A 174 -9.71 0.83 16.17
C GLU A 174 -8.51 0.87 17.12
N ALA A 175 -7.84 -0.26 17.32
CA ALA A 175 -6.69 -0.38 18.20
C ALA A 175 -5.35 0.02 17.52
N GLU A 176 -5.31 0.22 16.20
CA GLU A 176 -4.07 0.40 15.43
C GLU A 176 -3.20 1.53 15.97
N GLU A 177 -3.76 2.72 16.17
CA GLU A 177 -3.00 3.91 16.60
C GLU A 177 -2.32 3.68 17.96
N GLY A 178 -3.07 3.15 18.93
CA GLY A 178 -2.53 2.81 20.25
C GLY A 178 -1.49 1.71 20.21
N ALA A 179 -1.71 0.68 19.38
CA ALA A 179 -0.75 -0.41 19.21
C ALA A 179 0.56 0.08 18.56
N LEU A 180 0.48 0.95 17.56
CA LEU A 180 1.66 1.56 16.93
C LEU A 180 2.45 2.41 17.91
N ALA A 181 1.77 3.25 18.72
CA ALA A 181 2.41 4.06 19.73
C ALA A 181 3.15 3.18 20.75
N HIS A 182 2.46 2.21 21.34
CA HIS A 182 3.04 1.26 22.31
C HIS A 182 4.25 0.49 21.73
N MET A 183 4.13 -0.05 20.52
CA MET A 183 5.24 -0.77 19.89
C MET A 183 6.45 0.14 19.65
N ASN A 184 6.24 1.38 19.26
CA ASN A 184 7.33 2.31 18.99
C ASN A 184 8.00 2.85 20.27
N GLU A 185 7.27 2.99 21.37
CA GLU A 185 7.76 3.50 22.65
C GLU A 185 8.45 2.39 23.46
N ASP A 186 7.80 1.22 23.59
CA ASP A 186 8.22 0.21 24.55
C ASP A 186 8.91 -1.01 23.90
N HIS A 187 8.77 -1.20 22.58
CA HIS A 187 9.24 -2.42 21.90
C HIS A 187 10.17 -2.16 20.71
N ALA A 188 10.93 -1.06 20.73
CA ALA A 188 11.84 -0.69 19.62
C ALA A 188 12.87 -1.78 19.28
N GLU A 189 13.37 -2.53 20.27
CA GLU A 189 14.28 -3.65 20.03
C GLU A 189 13.60 -4.81 19.30
N ALA A 190 12.34 -5.11 19.62
CA ALA A 190 11.58 -6.14 18.94
C ALA A 190 11.31 -5.74 17.47
N LEU A 191 10.98 -4.48 17.21
CA LEU A 191 10.79 -3.96 15.85
C LEU A 191 12.07 -4.10 15.01
N ALA A 192 13.24 -3.79 15.59
CA ALA A 192 14.52 -3.97 14.92
C ALA A 192 14.80 -5.46 14.61
N LEU A 193 14.52 -6.36 15.56
CA LEU A 193 14.66 -7.82 15.35
C LEU A 193 13.71 -8.35 14.27
N TYR A 194 12.44 -7.91 14.25
CA TYR A 194 11.50 -8.30 13.20
C TYR A 194 12.00 -7.89 11.82
N ALA A 195 12.45 -6.63 11.68
CA ALA A 195 12.96 -6.14 10.41
C ALA A 195 14.19 -6.93 9.96
N GLU A 196 15.18 -7.11 10.85
CA GLU A 196 16.45 -7.79 10.53
C GLU A 196 16.25 -9.29 10.29
N LYS A 197 15.61 -9.99 11.23
CA LYS A 197 15.58 -11.46 11.25
C LYS A 197 14.43 -12.06 10.44
N LEU A 198 13.28 -11.40 10.41
CA LEU A 198 12.09 -11.94 9.76
C LEU A 198 11.81 -11.30 8.40
N CYS A 199 12.23 -10.04 8.19
CA CYS A 199 12.04 -9.37 6.92
C CYS A 199 13.31 -9.27 6.07
N GLY A 200 14.49 -9.69 6.58
CA GLY A 200 15.76 -9.58 5.85
C GLY A 200 16.23 -8.15 5.61
N ALA A 201 15.71 -7.21 6.37
CA ALA A 201 16.03 -5.79 6.25
C ALA A 201 17.36 -5.45 6.94
N PRO A 202 18.04 -4.34 6.59
CA PRO A 202 19.28 -3.95 7.22
C PRO A 202 19.08 -3.60 8.70
N LYS A 203 20.16 -3.70 9.48
CA LYS A 203 20.16 -3.27 10.88
C LYS A 203 19.80 -1.80 10.97
N GLY A 204 18.99 -1.45 11.97
CA GLY A 204 18.63 -0.08 12.21
C GLY A 204 17.52 0.11 13.24
N ARG A 205 17.22 1.36 13.55
CA ARG A 205 16.16 1.74 14.48
C ARG A 205 14.83 1.80 13.73
N TRP A 206 14.26 0.63 13.48
CA TRP A 206 12.98 0.47 12.80
C TRP A 206 11.84 0.93 13.71
N ARG A 207 10.79 1.48 13.10
CA ARG A 207 9.53 1.83 13.76
C ARG A 207 8.36 1.17 13.04
N ALA A 208 7.31 0.83 13.76
CA ALA A 208 6.05 0.41 13.18
C ALA A 208 5.33 1.64 12.57
N SER A 209 4.78 1.50 11.37
CA SER A 209 4.14 2.58 10.62
C SER A 209 2.74 2.27 10.11
N GLY A 210 2.27 1.03 10.30
CA GLY A 210 0.93 0.58 9.98
C GLY A 210 0.73 -0.86 10.43
N ILE A 211 -0.49 -1.20 10.80
CA ILE A 211 -0.92 -2.57 11.11
C ILE A 211 -2.18 -2.83 10.30
N ASP A 212 -2.34 -4.04 9.83
CA ASP A 212 -3.56 -4.55 9.21
C ASP A 212 -3.69 -6.05 9.51
N PRO A 213 -4.78 -6.71 9.12
CA PRO A 213 -4.97 -8.12 9.43
C PRO A 213 -3.86 -9.05 8.97
N GLU A 214 -3.13 -8.72 7.91
CA GLU A 214 -2.10 -9.59 7.32
C GLU A 214 -0.67 -9.24 7.74
N GLY A 215 -0.44 -8.11 8.42
CA GLY A 215 0.94 -7.74 8.78
C GLY A 215 1.10 -6.38 9.43
N MET A 216 2.38 -6.08 9.72
CA MET A 216 2.84 -4.79 10.24
C MET A 216 3.85 -4.18 9.27
N ASP A 217 3.61 -2.93 8.90
CA ASP A 217 4.55 -2.14 8.11
C ASP A 217 5.62 -1.52 9.02
N LEU A 218 6.87 -1.68 8.62
CA LEU A 218 8.04 -1.15 9.32
C LEU A 218 8.74 -0.10 8.46
N ALA A 219 9.30 0.92 9.09
CA ALA A 219 10.00 2.02 8.42
C ALA A 219 11.31 2.37 9.12
N LEU A 220 12.36 2.62 8.32
CA LEU A 220 13.65 3.17 8.73
C LEU A 220 14.08 4.26 7.75
N GLY A 221 13.84 5.53 8.11
CA GLY A 221 14.02 6.64 7.17
C GLY A 221 13.13 6.47 5.94
N ASP A 222 13.76 6.32 4.78
CA ASP A 222 13.07 6.10 3.50
C ASP A 222 12.93 4.61 3.11
N GLN A 223 13.44 3.71 3.93
CA GLN A 223 13.30 2.27 3.75
C GLN A 223 12.02 1.76 4.41
N THR A 224 11.42 0.74 3.79
CA THR A 224 10.26 0.03 4.33
C THR A 224 10.52 -1.46 4.36
N ALA A 225 9.92 -2.14 5.32
CA ALA A 225 9.84 -3.58 5.39
C ALA A 225 8.43 -3.97 5.84
N ARG A 226 8.01 -5.19 5.57
CA ARG A 226 6.72 -5.70 6.02
C ARG A 226 6.89 -7.01 6.75
N LEU A 227 6.46 -7.03 8.00
CA LEU A 227 6.32 -8.24 8.80
C LEU A 227 4.97 -8.88 8.45
N VAL A 228 5.00 -10.01 7.76
CA VAL A 228 3.78 -10.75 7.41
C VAL A 228 3.38 -11.63 8.58
N PHE A 229 2.10 -11.61 8.96
CA PHE A 229 1.56 -12.47 10.01
C PHE A 229 1.28 -13.87 9.48
N PRO A 230 1.41 -14.92 10.30
CA PRO A 230 1.17 -16.31 9.88
C PRO A 230 -0.28 -16.58 9.46
N SER A 231 -1.23 -15.83 10.02
CA SER A 231 -2.65 -15.86 9.71
C SER A 231 -3.26 -14.48 9.91
N PRO A 232 -4.38 -14.16 9.23
CA PRO A 232 -5.07 -12.89 9.44
C PRO A 232 -5.51 -12.71 10.90
N LEU A 233 -5.34 -11.49 11.40
CA LEU A 233 -5.69 -11.10 12.78
C LEU A 233 -7.01 -10.33 12.79
N HIS A 234 -7.79 -10.50 13.87
CA HIS A 234 -9.12 -9.89 14.00
C HIS A 234 -9.20 -8.84 15.11
N GLY A 235 -8.30 -8.91 16.09
CA GLY A 235 -8.35 -8.00 17.22
C GLY A 235 -7.00 -7.77 17.91
N PRO A 236 -6.96 -6.86 18.90
CA PRO A 236 -5.73 -6.52 19.63
C PRO A 236 -5.14 -7.68 20.44
N GLY A 237 -5.97 -8.63 20.91
CA GLY A 237 -5.50 -9.85 21.56
C GLY A 237 -4.68 -10.72 20.61
N ASP A 238 -5.22 -10.99 19.41
CA ASP A 238 -4.53 -11.76 18.38
C ASP A 238 -3.20 -11.11 18.00
N LEU A 239 -3.19 -9.77 17.90
CA LEU A 239 -1.98 -9.00 17.59
C LEU A 239 -0.90 -9.21 18.64
N ARG A 240 -1.25 -9.12 19.93
CA ARG A 240 -0.31 -9.34 21.03
C ARG A 240 0.30 -10.73 20.97
N ASP A 241 -0.52 -11.76 20.85
CA ASP A 241 -0.07 -13.14 20.83
C ASP A 241 0.80 -13.44 19.62
N CYS A 242 0.42 -12.93 18.45
CA CYS A 242 1.20 -13.03 17.22
C CYS A 242 2.57 -12.37 17.37
N LEU A 243 2.65 -11.14 17.88
CA LEU A 243 3.92 -10.42 18.06
C LEU A 243 4.83 -11.11 19.08
N VAL A 244 4.29 -11.65 20.17
CA VAL A 244 5.07 -12.44 21.15
C VAL A 244 5.69 -13.69 20.49
N ALA A 245 4.90 -14.43 19.71
CA ALA A 245 5.39 -15.60 18.98
C ALA A 245 6.48 -15.24 17.95
N LEU A 246 6.28 -14.14 17.20
CA LEU A 246 7.26 -13.65 16.23
C LEU A 246 8.54 -13.13 16.91
N ALA A 247 8.45 -12.53 18.10
CA ALA A 247 9.62 -12.14 18.88
C ALA A 247 10.44 -13.34 19.32
N ALA A 248 9.79 -14.42 19.77
CA ALA A 248 10.48 -15.68 20.10
C ALA A 248 11.19 -16.27 18.87
N LYS A 249 10.51 -16.30 17.71
CA LYS A 249 11.10 -16.78 16.45
C LYS A 249 12.29 -15.94 15.98
N ALA A 250 12.25 -14.61 16.18
CA ALA A 250 13.33 -13.72 15.77
C ALA A 250 14.59 -13.82 16.65
N ARG A 251 14.44 -14.35 17.88
CA ARG A 251 15.56 -14.56 18.83
C ARG A 251 16.22 -15.94 18.68
N ALA A 252 15.51 -16.91 18.13
CA ALA A 252 16.03 -18.27 17.86
C ALA A 252 17.01 -18.26 16.67
#